data_00aed2aed968cda7b2744b22e848cd98
#
_entry.id   00aed2aed968cda7b2744b22e848cd98
#
_cell.length_a   1.000
_cell.length_b   1.000
_cell.length_c   1.000
_cell.angle_alpha   90.00
_cell.angle_beta   90.00
_cell.angle_gamma   90.00
#
_symmetry.space_group_name_H-M   'P 1'
#
loop_
_entity.id
_entity.type
_entity.pdbx_description
1 polymer ?
#
loop_
_entity_poly.entity_id
_entity_poly.type
_entity_poly.pdbx_seq_one_letter_code
_entity_poly.pdbx_strand_id
1 'polypeptide(L)'
;MDPVANTKSVVSLSAAAGVASAGTHTVAIDCLGFDAVSIDVGYRSIANTSAPSVVAIAHSDTDGSYTAISGLVQGTDYTLAGVANTATVNVTRFNLSTKDLRRYVRVSVTPSSDATSNATNNTVVVAARLGKGEAGVDSAADANVVTLVVK
;
A
#
# COMPACT_ATOMS: atom_id res chain seq x y z
N MET A 1 15.20 6.83 25.30
CA MET A 1 15.34 6.60 23.84
C MET A 1 14.30 7.50 23.16
N ASP A 2 14.72 8.36 22.25
CA ASP A 2 13.76 9.23 21.54
C ASP A 2 13.02 8.41 20.46
N PRO A 3 11.72 8.15 20.62
CA PRO A 3 10.98 7.32 19.70
C PRO A 3 10.83 7.95 18.30
N VAL A 4 11.00 9.26 18.20
CA VAL A 4 10.89 9.98 16.92
C VAL A 4 12.17 9.86 16.10
N ALA A 5 13.34 9.78 16.74
CA ALA A 5 14.63 9.72 16.05
C ALA A 5 14.86 8.40 15.27
N ASN A 6 14.06 7.36 15.55
CA ASN A 6 14.18 6.04 14.94
C ASN A 6 13.04 5.70 13.97
N THR A 7 12.37 6.71 13.46
CA THR A 7 11.27 6.54 12.52
C THR A 7 11.49 7.36 11.24
N LYS A 8 10.95 6.87 10.13
CA LYS A 8 10.91 7.57 8.84
C LYS A 8 9.50 7.43 8.26
N SER A 9 8.99 8.50 7.72
CA SER A 9 7.69 8.47 7.03
C SER A 9 7.89 8.80 5.55
N VAL A 10 7.17 8.06 4.71
CA VAL A 10 7.05 8.31 3.27
C VAL A 10 5.59 8.43 2.94
N VAL A 11 5.19 9.52 2.30
CA VAL A 11 3.81 9.72 1.84
C VAL A 11 3.83 10.06 0.37
N SER A 12 3.04 9.35 -0.40
CA SER A 12 2.84 9.62 -1.82
C SER A 12 1.35 9.64 -2.13
N LEU A 13 0.94 10.67 -2.82
CA LEU A 13 -0.43 10.87 -3.30
C LEU A 13 -0.42 10.80 -4.83
N SER A 14 -1.40 10.11 -5.40
CA SER A 14 -1.62 10.18 -6.84
C SER A 14 -1.85 11.63 -7.29
N ALA A 15 -1.55 11.93 -8.54
CA ALA A 15 -1.76 13.27 -9.11
C ALA A 15 -3.19 13.77 -8.84
N ALA A 16 -3.38 15.09 -8.80
CA ALA A 16 -4.68 15.72 -8.54
C ALA A 16 -5.78 15.28 -9.54
N ALA A 17 -5.38 14.91 -10.76
CA ALA A 17 -6.25 14.31 -11.75
C ALA A 17 -6.62 12.84 -11.46
N GLY A 18 -6.08 12.25 -10.39
CA GLY A 18 -6.26 10.85 -10.05
C GLY A 18 -5.46 9.89 -10.94
N VAL A 19 -5.69 8.60 -10.74
CA VAL A 19 -5.10 7.52 -11.53
C VAL A 19 -6.17 6.98 -12.47
N ALA A 20 -5.86 6.92 -13.77
CA ALA A 20 -6.74 6.28 -14.75
C ALA A 20 -6.87 4.77 -14.45
N SER A 21 -7.96 4.16 -14.87
CA SER A 21 -8.22 2.73 -14.64
C SER A 21 -7.13 1.80 -15.19
N ALA A 22 -6.39 2.22 -16.21
CA ALA A 22 -5.23 1.50 -16.75
C ALA A 22 -3.89 2.01 -16.20
N GLY A 23 -3.90 3.05 -15.37
CA GLY A 23 -2.69 3.62 -14.77
C GLY A 23 -2.30 2.91 -13.49
N THR A 24 -1.03 3.00 -13.14
CA THR A 24 -0.51 2.45 -11.88
C THR A 24 0.19 3.55 -11.09
N HIS A 25 -0.22 3.73 -9.84
CA HIS A 25 0.52 4.56 -8.88
C HIS A 25 1.59 3.72 -8.20
N THR A 26 2.84 4.16 -8.28
CA THR A 26 3.98 3.38 -7.78
C THR A 26 4.82 4.22 -6.83
N VAL A 27 5.21 3.63 -5.70
CA VAL A 27 6.06 4.25 -4.68
C VAL A 27 7.16 3.29 -4.27
N ALA A 28 8.40 3.74 -4.30
CA ALA A 28 9.55 3.03 -3.74
C ALA A 28 9.88 3.58 -2.35
N ILE A 29 10.13 2.67 -1.41
CA ILE A 29 10.44 2.94 0.00
C ILE A 29 11.82 2.36 0.29
N ASP A 30 12.78 3.21 0.63
CA ASP A 30 14.10 2.75 1.10
C ASP A 30 14.01 2.37 2.57
N CYS A 31 14.14 1.09 2.85
CA CYS A 31 14.05 0.47 4.18
C CYS A 31 15.42 0.33 4.88
N LEU A 32 16.51 0.87 4.30
CA LEU A 32 17.84 0.73 4.87
C LEU A 32 17.89 1.27 6.31
N GLY A 33 18.32 0.42 7.25
CA GLY A 33 18.49 0.76 8.66
C GLY A 33 17.23 0.68 9.51
N PHE A 34 16.12 0.15 8.95
CA PHE A 34 14.86 -0.07 9.68
C PHE A 34 14.53 -1.56 9.74
N ASP A 35 13.87 -1.98 10.82
CA ASP A 35 13.54 -3.39 11.08
C ASP A 35 12.09 -3.73 10.68
N ALA A 36 11.26 -2.71 10.56
CA ALA A 36 9.85 -2.85 10.20
C ALA A 36 9.36 -1.69 9.33
N VAL A 37 8.39 -1.98 8.48
CA VAL A 37 7.63 -0.99 7.72
C VAL A 37 6.14 -1.29 7.80
N SER A 38 5.36 -0.27 8.18
CA SER A 38 3.90 -0.28 8.09
C SER A 38 3.47 0.59 6.92
N ILE A 39 2.76 0.01 5.98
CA ILE A 39 2.35 0.67 4.73
C ILE A 39 0.84 0.74 4.68
N ASP A 40 0.30 1.94 4.64
CA ASP A 40 -1.11 2.21 4.44
C ASP A 40 -1.35 2.55 2.95
N VAL A 41 -2.20 1.76 2.32
CA VAL A 41 -2.69 2.01 0.97
C VAL A 41 -4.13 2.48 1.06
N GLY A 42 -4.34 3.77 0.89
CA GLY A 42 -5.65 4.38 0.79
C GLY A 42 -6.12 4.39 -0.66
N TYR A 43 -7.33 3.93 -0.90
CA TYR A 43 -7.94 3.88 -2.22
C TYR A 43 -9.37 4.41 -2.19
N ARG A 44 -9.68 5.27 -3.15
CA ARG A 44 -11.03 5.77 -3.40
C ARG A 44 -11.27 5.77 -4.91
N SER A 45 -12.44 5.27 -5.31
CA SER A 45 -12.97 5.46 -6.65
C SER A 45 -14.26 6.28 -6.57
N ILE A 46 -14.45 7.24 -7.45
CA ILE A 46 -15.71 7.97 -7.55
C ILE A 46 -16.67 7.36 -8.58
N ALA A 47 -16.20 6.38 -9.32
CA ALA A 47 -16.97 5.76 -10.41
C ALA A 47 -17.57 4.41 -10.01
N ASN A 48 -16.94 3.67 -9.11
CA ASN A 48 -17.42 2.35 -8.69
C ASN A 48 -17.04 2.01 -7.24
N THR A 49 -17.60 0.93 -6.72
CA THR A 49 -17.33 0.41 -5.37
C THR A 49 -16.33 -0.76 -5.36
N SER A 50 -15.71 -1.06 -6.49
CA SER A 50 -14.77 -2.17 -6.60
C SER A 50 -13.45 -1.87 -5.91
N ALA A 51 -12.82 -2.90 -5.39
CA ALA A 51 -11.44 -2.80 -4.92
C ALA A 51 -10.47 -2.48 -6.07
N PRO A 52 -9.26 -1.98 -5.78
CA PRO A 52 -8.21 -1.89 -6.79
C PRO A 52 -8.00 -3.23 -7.48
N SER A 53 -7.76 -3.22 -8.78
CA SER A 53 -7.48 -4.45 -9.53
C SER A 53 -6.16 -5.09 -9.13
N VAL A 54 -5.19 -4.26 -8.75
CA VAL A 54 -3.88 -4.71 -8.25
C VAL A 54 -3.44 -3.81 -7.11
N VAL A 55 -3.03 -4.43 -6.00
CA VAL A 55 -2.10 -3.85 -5.03
C VAL A 55 -0.95 -4.84 -4.92
N ALA A 56 0.20 -4.50 -5.44
CA ALA A 56 1.38 -5.36 -5.47
C ALA A 56 2.47 -4.77 -4.59
N ILE A 57 3.06 -5.62 -3.75
CA ILE A 57 4.23 -5.29 -2.94
C ILE A 57 5.40 -6.16 -3.42
N ALA A 58 6.49 -5.50 -3.75
CA ALA A 58 7.68 -6.14 -4.28
C ALA A 58 8.92 -5.55 -3.61
N HIS A 59 10.05 -6.26 -3.66
CA HIS A 59 11.30 -5.80 -3.08
C HIS A 59 12.47 -5.90 -4.06
N SER A 60 13.52 -5.12 -3.80
CA SER A 60 14.76 -5.12 -4.59
C SER A 60 15.95 -4.65 -3.77
N ASP A 61 17.14 -5.07 -4.14
CA ASP A 61 18.40 -4.57 -3.57
C ASP A 61 18.77 -3.20 -4.14
N THR A 62 18.29 -2.90 -5.34
CA THR A 62 18.50 -1.62 -6.02
C THR A 62 17.14 -1.06 -6.46
N ASP A 63 16.98 0.26 -6.47
CA ASP A 63 15.76 0.89 -6.97
C ASP A 63 15.67 0.72 -8.51
N GLY A 64 15.06 -0.37 -8.92
CA GLY A 64 14.98 -0.74 -10.35
C GLY A 64 14.22 -2.05 -10.56
N SER A 65 14.91 -3.18 -10.53
CA SER A 65 14.30 -4.49 -10.78
C SER A 65 13.70 -5.08 -9.51
N TYR A 66 12.38 -5.12 -9.43
CA TYR A 66 11.64 -5.60 -8.26
C TYR A 66 11.09 -7.01 -8.45
N THR A 67 11.16 -7.81 -7.40
CA THR A 67 10.60 -9.15 -7.31
C THR A 67 9.42 -9.15 -6.35
N ALA A 68 8.32 -9.81 -6.69
CA ALA A 68 7.17 -9.94 -5.80
C ALA A 68 7.56 -10.64 -4.50
N ILE A 69 7.01 -10.17 -3.38
CA ILE A 69 7.21 -10.80 -2.07
C ILE A 69 6.21 -11.95 -1.95
N SER A 70 6.73 -13.16 -1.72
CA SER A 70 5.89 -14.34 -1.45
C SER A 70 5.00 -14.11 -0.23
N GLY A 71 3.73 -14.47 -0.32
CA GLY A 71 2.74 -14.21 0.73
C GLY A 71 2.14 -12.80 0.69
N LEU A 72 2.45 -12.00 -0.35
CA LEU A 72 1.87 -10.67 -0.56
C LEU A 72 1.31 -10.50 -2.00
N VAL A 73 0.72 -11.55 -2.52
CA VAL A 73 0.08 -11.53 -3.85
C VAL A 73 -1.42 -11.40 -3.70
N GLN A 74 -1.98 -10.29 -4.15
CA GLN A 74 -3.41 -10.06 -4.14
C GLN A 74 -4.17 -11.12 -4.95
N GLY A 75 -5.29 -11.57 -4.42
CA GLY A 75 -6.09 -12.64 -5.03
C GLY A 75 -5.59 -14.04 -4.74
N THR A 76 -4.39 -14.20 -4.20
CA THR A 76 -3.80 -15.47 -3.77
C THR A 76 -3.60 -15.49 -2.26
N ASP A 77 -2.88 -14.52 -1.73
CA ASP A 77 -2.50 -14.49 -0.30
C ASP A 77 -3.46 -13.62 0.53
N TYR A 78 -4.06 -12.62 -0.08
CA TYR A 78 -5.06 -11.75 0.54
C TYR A 78 -6.07 -11.22 -0.48
N THR A 79 -7.22 -10.78 0.03
CA THR A 79 -8.28 -10.17 -0.78
C THR A 79 -8.57 -8.77 -0.25
N LEU A 80 -8.73 -7.81 -1.16
CA LEU A 80 -9.10 -6.45 -0.81
C LEU A 80 -10.62 -6.30 -0.77
N ALA A 81 -11.10 -5.58 0.24
CA ALA A 81 -12.49 -5.18 0.28
C ALA A 81 -12.76 -4.09 -0.76
N GLY A 82 -13.94 -4.14 -1.39
CA GLY A 82 -14.44 -3.04 -2.19
C GLY A 82 -14.70 -1.78 -1.34
N VAL A 83 -14.81 -0.63 -1.96
CA VAL A 83 -15.17 0.63 -1.28
C VAL A 83 -16.64 0.58 -0.88
N ALA A 84 -16.94 0.96 0.36
CA ALA A 84 -18.32 0.97 0.87
C ALA A 84 -19.22 1.94 0.07
N ASN A 85 -18.65 3.05 -0.37
CA ASN A 85 -19.27 4.03 -1.26
C ASN A 85 -18.21 4.90 -1.93
N THR A 86 -18.58 5.65 -2.95
CA THR A 86 -17.67 6.49 -3.72
C THR A 86 -17.12 7.72 -2.96
N ALA A 87 -17.66 8.03 -1.79
CA ALA A 87 -17.21 9.14 -0.97
C ALA A 87 -16.15 8.75 0.07
N THR A 88 -15.94 7.45 0.30
CA THR A 88 -15.09 6.93 1.37
C THR A 88 -13.75 6.44 0.83
N VAL A 89 -12.69 6.68 1.57
CA VAL A 89 -11.37 6.05 1.33
C VAL A 89 -11.28 4.77 2.15
N ASN A 90 -11.08 3.65 1.48
CA ASN A 90 -10.71 2.41 2.15
C ASN A 90 -9.20 2.35 2.33
N VAL A 91 -8.78 1.88 3.49
CA VAL A 91 -7.36 1.74 3.80
C VAL A 91 -7.03 0.27 4.03
N THR A 92 -6.03 -0.21 3.32
CA THR A 92 -5.40 -1.51 3.55
C THR A 92 -4.03 -1.28 4.16
N ARG A 93 -3.74 -1.95 5.28
CA ARG A 93 -2.45 -1.85 5.95
C ARG A 93 -1.65 -3.12 5.77
N PHE A 94 -0.38 -2.96 5.43
CA PHE A 94 0.62 -4.01 5.36
C PHE A 94 1.67 -3.75 6.43
N ASN A 95 1.81 -4.68 7.39
CA ASN A 95 2.87 -4.65 8.39
C ASN A 95 3.92 -5.70 8.02
N LEU A 96 5.12 -5.25 7.73
CA LEU A 96 6.19 -6.09 7.21
C LEU A 96 7.43 -5.99 8.09
N SER A 97 8.01 -7.15 8.42
CA SER A 97 9.39 -7.21 8.91
C SER A 97 10.34 -6.99 7.74
N THR A 98 11.31 -6.08 7.89
CA THR A 98 12.28 -5.83 6.83
C THR A 98 13.48 -6.77 6.89
N LYS A 99 13.56 -7.65 7.90
CA LYS A 99 14.70 -8.57 8.11
C LYS A 99 14.90 -9.54 6.95
N ASP A 100 13.78 -9.98 6.35
CA ASP A 100 13.78 -10.92 5.24
C ASP A 100 13.50 -10.24 3.89
N LEU A 101 13.44 -8.91 3.89
CA LEU A 101 13.21 -8.12 2.70
C LEU A 101 14.54 -7.52 2.20
N ARG A 102 14.55 -7.20 0.91
CA ARG A 102 15.63 -6.43 0.32
C ARG A 102 15.47 -4.95 0.68
N ARG A 103 16.51 -4.17 0.44
CA ARG A 103 16.59 -2.76 0.84
C ARG A 103 15.39 -1.92 0.42
N TYR A 104 14.92 -2.06 -0.82
CA TYR A 104 13.81 -1.28 -1.35
C TYR A 104 12.53 -2.11 -1.37
N VAL A 105 11.45 -1.53 -0.86
CA VAL A 105 10.10 -2.05 -0.98
C VAL A 105 9.30 -1.14 -1.91
N ARG A 106 8.69 -1.71 -2.93
CA ARG A 106 7.84 -0.98 -3.87
C ARG A 106 6.38 -1.38 -3.71
N VAL A 107 5.53 -0.38 -3.59
CA VAL A 107 4.08 -0.53 -3.64
C VAL A 107 3.59 -0.06 -4.99
N SER A 108 2.77 -0.86 -5.66
CA SER A 108 2.13 -0.52 -6.93
C SER A 108 0.64 -0.73 -6.81
N VAL A 109 -0.14 0.30 -7.10
CA VAL A 109 -1.61 0.27 -7.01
C VAL A 109 -2.20 0.59 -8.37
N THR A 110 -2.97 -0.36 -8.92
CA THR A 110 -3.73 -0.16 -10.15
C THR A 110 -5.22 -0.12 -9.79
N PRO A 111 -5.94 0.95 -10.12
CA PRO A 111 -7.39 1.04 -9.90
C PRO A 111 -8.16 -0.07 -10.61
N SER A 112 -9.37 -0.35 -10.16
CA SER A 112 -10.28 -1.21 -10.91
C SER A 112 -10.68 -0.53 -12.21
N SER A 113 -10.77 -1.32 -13.28
CA SER A 113 -11.32 -0.84 -14.54
C SER A 113 -12.81 -0.62 -14.38
N ASP A 114 -13.27 0.60 -14.65
CA ASP A 114 -14.68 0.85 -14.88
C ASP A 114 -14.93 0.78 -16.40
N ALA A 115 -15.84 -0.08 -16.80
CA ALA A 115 -16.17 -0.30 -18.22
C ALA A 115 -16.83 0.92 -18.88
N THR A 116 -17.22 1.93 -18.13
CA THR A 116 -18.04 3.05 -18.61
C THR A 116 -17.36 4.40 -18.61
N SER A 117 -16.20 4.56 -18.02
CA SER A 117 -15.54 5.86 -18.00
C SER A 117 -14.02 5.78 -18.12
N ASN A 118 -13.47 6.68 -18.91
CA ASN A 118 -12.06 7.09 -18.83
C ASN A 118 -11.80 7.79 -17.47
N ALA A 119 -12.28 7.19 -16.36
CA ALA A 119 -12.30 7.84 -15.07
C ALA A 119 -10.87 8.03 -14.54
N THR A 120 -10.36 9.22 -14.77
CA THR A 120 -9.16 9.78 -14.14
C THR A 120 -9.37 10.08 -12.65
N ASN A 121 -10.39 9.51 -12.02
CA ASN A 121 -10.93 10.00 -10.75
C ASN A 121 -10.65 9.04 -9.57
N ASN A 122 -9.74 8.09 -9.74
CA ASN A 122 -9.32 7.23 -8.64
C ASN A 122 -8.22 7.90 -7.83
N THR A 123 -8.45 8.10 -6.55
CA THR A 123 -7.43 8.62 -5.65
C THR A 123 -6.70 7.46 -4.98
N VAL A 124 -5.38 7.48 -5.05
CA VAL A 124 -4.51 6.53 -4.36
C VAL A 124 -3.57 7.30 -3.45
N VAL A 125 -3.50 6.87 -2.20
CA VAL A 125 -2.55 7.38 -1.21
C VAL A 125 -1.74 6.20 -0.71
N VAL A 126 -0.43 6.33 -0.70
CA VAL A 126 0.47 5.38 -0.05
C VAL A 126 1.20 6.13 1.05
N ALA A 127 1.03 5.69 2.29
CA ALA A 127 1.76 6.21 3.43
C ALA A 127 2.53 5.07 4.10
N ALA A 128 3.83 5.21 4.25
CA ALA A 128 4.67 4.24 4.92
C ALA A 128 5.33 4.85 6.15
N ARG A 129 5.38 4.07 7.21
CA ARG A 129 6.11 4.36 8.44
C ARG A 129 7.14 3.27 8.68
N LEU A 130 8.38 3.66 8.76
CA LEU A 130 9.49 2.77 9.06
C LEU A 130 9.92 2.99 10.51
N GLY A 131 10.27 1.92 11.19
CA GLY A 131 10.69 1.97 12.59
C GLY A 131 11.70 0.87 12.91
N LYS A 132 12.37 1.06 14.04
CA LYS A 132 13.15 0.01 14.69
C LYS A 132 12.29 -0.61 15.78
N GLY A 133 11.89 -1.86 15.60
CA GLY A 133 11.02 -2.59 16.50
C GLY A 133 9.80 -3.21 15.81
N GLU A 134 9.14 -4.13 16.48
CA GLU A 134 8.02 -4.86 15.92
C GLU A 134 6.76 -3.97 15.82
N ALA A 135 6.05 -4.08 14.71
CA ALA A 135 4.73 -3.49 14.55
C ALA A 135 3.71 -4.38 15.28
N GLY A 136 3.30 -3.94 16.47
CA GLY A 136 2.41 -4.72 17.33
C GLY A 136 0.93 -4.50 17.09
N VAL A 137 0.44 -4.53 15.84
CA VAL A 137 -0.99 -4.44 15.54
C VAL A 137 -1.44 -5.70 14.84
N ASP A 138 -2.28 -6.48 15.50
CA ASP A 138 -2.64 -7.83 15.09
C ASP A 138 -3.99 -7.92 14.37
N SER A 139 -4.82 -6.88 14.41
CA SER A 139 -6.12 -6.89 13.76
C SER A 139 -6.40 -5.62 12.94
N ALA A 140 -7.26 -5.73 11.94
CA ALA A 140 -7.69 -4.59 11.13
C ALA A 140 -8.46 -3.56 11.97
N ALA A 141 -9.23 -3.99 12.96
CA ALA A 141 -9.97 -3.11 13.87
C ALA A 141 -9.02 -2.29 14.74
N ASP A 142 -7.99 -2.91 15.33
CA ASP A 142 -7.00 -2.21 16.16
C ASP A 142 -6.17 -1.23 15.34
N ALA A 143 -5.92 -1.55 14.07
CA ALA A 143 -5.24 -0.69 13.12
C ALA A 143 -6.14 0.44 12.58
N ASN A 144 -7.46 0.39 12.85
CA ASN A 144 -8.46 1.29 12.26
C ASN A 144 -8.38 1.33 10.71
N VAL A 145 -8.24 0.16 10.11
CA VAL A 145 -8.18 -0.02 8.65
C VAL A 145 -9.20 -1.08 8.21
N VAL A 146 -9.53 -1.09 6.93
CA VAL A 146 -10.48 -2.06 6.36
C VAL A 146 -9.85 -3.44 6.22
N THR A 147 -8.58 -3.48 5.86
CA THR A 147 -7.82 -4.72 5.68
C THR A 147 -6.43 -4.59 6.29
N LEU A 148 -6.05 -5.54 7.11
CA LEU A 148 -4.69 -5.67 7.65
C LEU A 148 -4.02 -6.91 7.07
N VAL A 149 -2.83 -6.75 6.51
CA VAL A 149 -1.97 -7.83 6.05
C VAL A 149 -0.67 -7.79 6.85
N VAL A 150 -0.37 -8.88 7.54
CA VAL A 150 0.87 -9.04 8.35
C VAL A 150 1.77 -10.06 7.69
N LYS A 151 3.07 -9.72 7.58
CA LYS A 151 4.09 -10.57 6.99
C LYS A 151 5.39 -10.47 7.79
#